data_efe18503c90d594cb0b136a864c9b2ba
#
_entry.id   efe18503c90d594cb0b136a864c9b2ba
#
_cell.length_a   1.000
_cell.length_b   1.000
_cell.length_c   1.000
_cell.angle_alpha   90.00
_cell.angle_beta   90.00
_cell.angle_gamma   90.00
#
_symmetry.space_group_name_H-M   'P 1'
#
loop_
_entity.id
_entity.type
_entity.pdbx_description
1 polymer ?
#
loop_
_entity_poly.entity_id
_entity_poly.type
_entity_poly.pdbx_seq_one_letter_code
_entity_poly.pdbx_strand_id
1 'polypeptide(L)'
;MGNFSRQDSGDSKKKAPPVETFAEVYYYRKQIDARTEMVIILQDNEEIRGTIEWYDLDSLKVNRKVAPNILLPKHSIKYMFKADEQ
;
A
#
# COMPACT_ATOMS: atom_id res chain seq x y z
N MET A 1 -9.10 28.04 12.40
CA MET A 1 -9.54 27.18 12.59
C MET A 1 -9.61 26.42 12.41
N GLY A 2 -9.19 27.13 12.36
CA GLY A 2 -9.38 26.09 12.64
C GLY A 2 -9.42 25.56 12.21
N ASN A 3 -9.37 25.68 12.00
CA ASN A 3 -9.58 24.68 12.03
C ASN A 3 -9.60 24.24 11.56
N PHE A 4 -9.42 24.46 11.62
CA PHE A 4 -9.44 23.47 11.56
C PHE A 4 -9.36 23.13 11.55
N SER A 5 -8.74 23.93 11.98
CA SER A 5 -8.87 23.07 12.31
C SER A 5 -8.73 22.59 12.23
N ARG A 6 -8.39 22.86 12.42
CA ARG A 6 -8.42 21.95 12.66
C ARG A 6 -8.25 21.48 12.65
N GLN A 7 -7.90 21.78 12.81
CA GLN A 7 -7.91 20.87 13.08
C GLN A 7 -7.70 20.46 13.12
N ASP A 8 -7.10 20.86 13.41
CA ASP A 8 -7.18 20.10 13.77
C ASP A 8 -6.94 19.81 13.89
N SER A 9 -6.37 20.17 14.28
CA SER A 9 -6.47 19.45 14.74
C SER A 9 -6.24 18.90 14.92
N GLY A 10 -5.83 19.14 15.16
CA GLY A 10 -5.95 18.24 15.65
C GLY A 10 -5.68 17.69 15.64
N ASP A 11 -5.51 17.46 15.71
CA ASP A 11 -5.69 16.62 15.86
C ASP A 11 -5.46 16.06 15.76
N SER A 12 -5.13 16.16 15.99
CA SER A 12 -5.21 15.32 16.01
C SER A 12 -5.13 14.75 15.91
N LYS A 13 -4.78 14.46 15.98
CA LYS A 13 -5.00 13.71 15.80
C LYS A 13 -5.25 13.20 15.52
N LYS A 14 -5.18 12.83 15.58
CA LYS A 14 -5.60 12.31 15.03
C LYS A 14 -5.50 11.51 14.35
N LYS A 15 -5.95 10.75 14.49
CA LYS A 15 -5.84 9.88 13.56
C LYS A 15 -5.62 10.27 12.25
N ALA A 16 -4.82 9.90 11.79
CA ALA A 16 -4.56 10.67 10.62
C ALA A 16 -5.36 10.12 9.45
N PRO A 17 -5.82 10.95 8.56
CA PRO A 17 -6.45 10.43 7.36
C PRO A 17 -5.43 9.64 6.56
N PRO A 18 -5.88 8.64 5.82
CA PRO A 18 -4.98 7.83 5.01
C PRO A 18 -4.59 8.56 3.74
N VAL A 19 -3.71 9.52 3.87
CA VAL A 19 -3.17 10.20 2.70
C VAL A 19 -1.84 9.59 2.35
N GLU A 20 -1.48 9.66 1.08
CA GLU A 20 -0.18 9.19 0.64
C GLU A 20 0.90 10.11 1.17
N THR A 21 1.99 9.52 1.62
CA THR A 21 3.18 10.27 1.98
C THR A 21 4.19 10.14 0.85
N PHE A 22 5.17 11.03 0.82
CA PHE A 22 6.25 10.90 -0.15
C PHE A 22 6.98 9.58 0.00
N ALA A 23 7.12 9.09 1.23
CA ALA A 23 7.78 7.81 1.45
C ALA A 23 6.99 6.68 0.81
N GLU A 24 5.66 6.68 0.94
CA GLU A 24 4.82 5.66 0.34
C GLU A 24 4.89 5.72 -1.18
N VAL A 25 4.78 6.90 -1.75
CA VAL A 25 4.85 7.09 -3.20
C VAL A 25 6.18 6.58 -3.72
N TYR A 26 7.27 6.97 -3.07
CA TYR A 26 8.60 6.57 -3.50
C TYR A 26 8.75 5.06 -3.45
N TYR A 27 8.27 4.43 -2.40
CA TYR A 27 8.38 2.99 -2.24
C TYR A 27 7.68 2.25 -3.37
N TYR A 28 6.42 2.62 -3.65
CA TYR A 28 5.68 1.94 -4.71
C TYR A 28 6.31 2.17 -6.07
N ARG A 29 6.70 3.42 -6.37
CA ARG A 29 7.30 3.73 -7.66
C ARG A 29 8.56 2.92 -7.88
N LYS A 30 9.38 2.82 -6.86
CA LYS A 30 10.61 2.05 -6.94
C LYS A 30 10.33 0.58 -7.25
N GLN A 31 9.35 -0.01 -6.58
CA GLN A 31 9.05 -1.41 -6.79
C GLN A 31 8.42 -1.65 -8.16
N ILE A 32 7.59 -0.73 -8.62
CA ILE A 32 6.97 -0.84 -9.95
C ILE A 32 8.05 -0.76 -11.02
N ASP A 33 8.92 0.22 -10.94
CA ASP A 33 9.95 0.43 -11.95
C ASP A 33 10.92 -0.75 -12.01
N ALA A 34 11.25 -1.32 -10.88
CA ALA A 34 12.18 -2.45 -10.81
C ALA A 34 11.49 -3.79 -11.09
N ARG A 35 10.17 -3.81 -11.19
CA ARG A 35 9.38 -5.03 -11.35
C ARG A 35 9.71 -6.04 -10.26
N THR A 36 9.80 -5.55 -9.05
CA THR A 36 10.16 -6.37 -7.89
C THR A 36 9.01 -7.30 -7.53
N GLU A 37 9.31 -8.58 -7.37
CA GLU A 37 8.30 -9.50 -6.84
C GLU A 37 8.10 -9.20 -5.36
N MET A 38 6.84 -9.02 -4.98
CA MET A 38 6.46 -8.68 -3.61
C MET A 38 5.70 -9.83 -2.97
N VAL A 39 5.87 -9.95 -1.68
CA VAL A 39 5.04 -10.84 -0.86
C VAL A 39 4.15 -9.92 -0.03
N ILE A 40 2.85 -10.05 -0.19
CA ILE A 40 1.87 -9.20 0.47
C ILE A 40 1.04 -10.08 1.39
N ILE A 41 1.07 -9.76 2.67
CA ILE A 41 0.33 -10.52 3.69
C ILE A 41 -0.92 -9.73 4.03
N LEU A 42 -2.06 -10.38 3.88
CA LEU A 42 -3.35 -9.75 4.14
C LEU A 42 -3.73 -9.87 5.61
N GLN A 43 -4.78 -9.14 5.99
CA GLN A 43 -5.22 -9.12 7.39
C GLN A 43 -5.64 -10.50 7.89
N ASP A 44 -6.09 -11.38 6.99
CA ASP A 44 -6.45 -12.76 7.34
C ASP A 44 -5.27 -13.71 7.20
N ASN A 45 -4.05 -13.16 7.02
CA ASN A 45 -2.81 -13.91 6.87
C ASN A 45 -2.67 -14.63 5.53
N GLU A 46 -3.55 -14.36 4.58
CA GLU A 46 -3.38 -14.89 3.23
C GLU A 46 -2.15 -14.24 2.59
N GLU A 47 -1.39 -15.03 1.86
CA GLU A 47 -0.17 -14.55 1.20
C GLU A 47 -0.44 -14.37 -0.29
N ILE A 48 -0.11 -13.18 -0.80
CA ILE A 48 -0.24 -12.85 -2.22
C ILE A 48 1.15 -12.53 -2.74
N ARG A 49 1.55 -13.16 -3.84
CA ARG A 49 2.85 -12.90 -4.47
C ARG A 49 2.64 -12.35 -5.85
N GLY A 50 3.39 -11.32 -6.19
CA GLY A 50 3.33 -10.75 -7.53
C GLY A 50 4.06 -9.43 -7.60
N THR A 51 3.91 -8.77 -8.75
CA THR A 51 4.52 -7.46 -8.96
C THR A 51 3.41 -6.41 -8.96
N ILE A 52 3.73 -5.25 -8.40
CA ILE A 52 2.77 -4.14 -8.40
C ILE A 52 2.82 -3.48 -9.77
N GLU A 53 1.69 -3.43 -10.44
CA GLU A 53 1.61 -2.78 -11.75
C GLU A 53 1.36 -1.29 -11.60
N TRP A 54 0.43 -0.93 -10.71
CA TRP A 54 0.15 0.47 -10.38
C TRP A 54 -0.52 0.52 -9.01
N TYR A 55 -0.65 1.72 -8.50
CA TYR A 55 -1.31 1.94 -7.22
C TYR A 55 -2.10 3.24 -7.29
N ASP A 56 -3.05 3.36 -6.39
CA ASP A 56 -3.69 4.65 -6.16
C ASP A 56 -3.91 4.81 -4.66
N LEU A 57 -4.77 5.75 -4.28
CA LEU A 57 -4.94 6.08 -2.87
C LEU A 57 -5.41 4.89 -2.06
N ASP A 58 -6.29 4.06 -2.62
CA ASP A 58 -6.97 3.01 -1.88
C ASP A 58 -6.59 1.59 -2.28
N SER A 59 -5.87 1.40 -3.36
CA SER A 59 -5.67 0.04 -3.87
C SER A 59 -4.35 -0.12 -4.62
N LEU A 60 -3.97 -1.38 -4.78
CA LEU A 60 -2.84 -1.79 -5.61
C LEU A 60 -3.32 -2.76 -6.66
N LYS A 61 -2.78 -2.65 -7.88
CA LYS A 61 -2.98 -3.67 -8.91
C LYS A 61 -1.78 -4.60 -8.86
N VAL A 62 -2.03 -5.87 -8.64
CA VAL A 62 -0.96 -6.87 -8.50
C VAL A 62 -1.05 -7.85 -9.63
N ASN A 63 0.04 -7.99 -10.38
CA ASN A 63 0.16 -8.96 -11.46
C ASN A 63 0.79 -10.22 -10.90
N ARG A 64 0.13 -11.36 -11.11
CA ARG A 64 0.59 -12.63 -10.58
C ARG A 64 0.94 -13.57 -11.72
N LYS A 65 1.94 -14.43 -11.48
CA LYS A 65 2.40 -15.35 -12.52
C LYS A 65 1.52 -16.57 -12.65
N VAL A 66 1.05 -17.09 -11.50
CA VAL A 66 0.38 -18.40 -11.47
C VAL A 66 -1.08 -18.31 -11.06
N ALA A 67 -1.61 -17.10 -11.02
CA ALA A 67 -2.99 -16.85 -10.60
C ALA A 67 -3.47 -15.59 -11.27
N PRO A 68 -4.78 -15.33 -11.28
CA PRO A 68 -5.29 -14.11 -11.92
C PRO A 68 -4.73 -12.86 -11.26
N ASN A 69 -4.52 -11.83 -12.06
CA ASN A 69 -4.15 -10.52 -11.54
C ASN A 69 -5.30 -9.98 -10.72
N ILE A 70 -4.99 -9.26 -9.65
CA ILE A 70 -6.02 -8.78 -8.73
C ILE A 70 -5.84 -7.31 -8.44
N LEU A 71 -6.95 -6.68 -8.09
CA LEU A 71 -6.98 -5.34 -7.54
C LEU A 71 -7.15 -5.48 -6.03
N LEU A 72 -6.17 -5.06 -5.28
CA LEU A 72 -6.08 -5.34 -3.86
C LEU A 72 -6.33 -4.07 -3.06
N PRO A 73 -7.38 -4.01 -2.23
CA PRO A 73 -7.60 -2.84 -1.40
C PRO A 73 -6.46 -2.70 -0.39
N LYS A 74 -5.93 -1.48 -0.25
CA LYS A 74 -4.81 -1.26 0.67
C LYS A 74 -5.16 -1.62 2.11
N HIS A 75 -6.40 -1.39 2.52
CA HIS A 75 -6.79 -1.65 3.91
C HIS A 75 -6.83 -3.14 4.23
N SER A 76 -6.81 -4.01 3.22
CA SER A 76 -6.76 -5.45 3.46
C SER A 76 -5.34 -5.95 3.69
N ILE A 77 -4.35 -5.08 3.54
CA ILE A 77 -2.94 -5.45 3.62
C ILE A 77 -2.47 -5.29 5.06
N LYS A 78 -1.88 -6.34 5.60
CA LYS A 78 -1.25 -6.26 6.91
C LYS A 78 0.17 -5.73 6.78
N TYR A 79 0.96 -6.30 5.88
CA TYR A 79 2.30 -5.80 5.54
C TYR A 79 2.76 -6.45 4.24
N MET A 80 3.84 -5.92 3.68
CA MET A 80 4.44 -6.50 2.48
C MET A 80 5.94 -6.35 2.54
N PHE A 81 6.63 -7.19 1.79
CA PHE A 81 8.08 -7.13 1.69
C PHE A 81 8.51 -7.69 0.34
N LYS A 82 9.76 -7.42 -0.03
CA LYS A 82 10.29 -7.95 -1.28
C LYS A 82 10.55 -9.44 -1.13
N ALA A 83 10.22 -10.20 -2.16
CA ALA A 83 10.34 -11.66 -2.09
C ALA A 83 11.77 -12.11 -1.81
N ASP A 84 12.76 -11.36 -2.31
CA ASP A 84 14.15 -11.73 -2.12
C ASP A 84 14.68 -11.35 -0.74
N GLU A 85 13.86 -10.76 0.10
CA GLU A 85 14.20 -10.44 1.49
C GLU A 85 13.63 -11.45 2.47
N GLN A 86 13.03 -12.49 1.98
CA GLN A 86 12.37 -13.50 2.79
C GLN A 86 13.36 -14.33 3.60
#